data_098b4f2cee2a8f9d1538cc31767ee14a
#
_entry.id   098b4f2cee2a8f9d1538cc31767ee14a
#
_cell.length_a   1.000
_cell.length_b   1.000
_cell.length_c   1.000
_cell.angle_alpha   90.00
_cell.angle_beta   90.00
_cell.angle_gamma   90.00
#
_symmetry.space_group_name_H-M   'P 1'
#
loop_
_entity.id
_entity.type
_entity.pdbx_description
1 polymer ?
#
loop_
_entity_poly.entity_id
_entity_poly.type
_entity_poly.pdbx_seq_one_letter_code
_entity_poly.pdbx_strand_id
1 'polypeptide(L)'
;MKSYAEALLTDTTGKKSNAQIAREFDAAMNPAGTLGVFTTAKDRSTELRDAVRAHAGNGTANGLWVQVTGGKTKLKGISTGAQDLDLDTDAYGLAVGGEAAVQNITLGAAFMGGSGKTENDSVAGKDDFNYYGFSLYAKTQVQGIDLEGDLSAAWLKSDLTVGGAADVDTDTTTAVYSLGIQAKKTFNLGVDVTPFIGMDVYHIKSDGFTTNHGVSIEDANATIVEFPIGAEVKKAFQTASGFSVAPSFSLAVVPTVGSKDIDSKVRFAGAESTYNYTFADDVKVRSQLGIEAQKDNFTLGLAAGYDWGNEERSAVSVQLHAKYAF
;
A
#
# COMPACT_ATOMS: atom_id res chain seq x y z
N MET A 1 3.84 -33.86 -15.97
CA MET A 1 2.75 -32.93 -16.28
C MET A 1 1.35 -33.51 -16.07
N LYS A 2 0.99 -34.65 -16.65
CA LYS A 2 -0.31 -35.31 -16.38
C LYS A 2 -0.53 -35.58 -14.89
N SER A 3 0.50 -36.02 -14.17
CA SER A 3 0.41 -36.32 -12.73
C SER A 3 0.09 -35.10 -11.85
N TYR A 4 0.51 -33.88 -12.23
CA TYR A 4 0.23 -32.66 -11.45
C TYR A 4 -1.23 -32.21 -11.63
N ALA A 5 -1.70 -32.14 -12.88
CA ALA A 5 -3.11 -31.83 -13.13
C ALA A 5 -4.07 -32.89 -12.51
N GLU A 6 -3.69 -34.16 -12.55
CA GLU A 6 -4.44 -35.24 -11.91
C GLU A 6 -4.43 -35.07 -10.37
N ALA A 7 -3.31 -34.69 -9.76
CA ALA A 7 -3.23 -34.46 -8.31
C ALA A 7 -4.10 -33.27 -7.88
N LEU A 8 -4.13 -32.17 -8.65
CA LEU A 8 -4.98 -31.01 -8.38
C LEU A 8 -6.47 -31.32 -8.52
N LEU A 9 -6.84 -32.16 -9.49
CA LEU A 9 -8.24 -32.49 -9.78
C LEU A 9 -8.74 -33.73 -9.05
N THR A 10 -7.88 -34.44 -8.33
CA THR A 10 -8.24 -35.68 -7.64
C THR A 10 -8.21 -35.49 -6.13
N ASP A 11 -9.35 -35.57 -5.45
CA ASP A 11 -9.36 -35.69 -4.00
C ASP A 11 -8.94 -37.10 -3.56
N THR A 12 -7.65 -37.26 -3.24
CA THR A 12 -7.10 -38.53 -2.73
C THR A 12 -7.64 -38.88 -1.34
N THR A 13 -8.29 -37.94 -0.64
CA THR A 13 -8.86 -38.15 0.71
C THR A 13 -10.35 -38.46 0.67
N GLY A 14 -11.04 -38.16 -0.44
CA GLY A 14 -12.49 -38.30 -0.60
C GLY A 14 -13.31 -37.34 0.28
N LYS A 15 -12.66 -36.27 0.79
CA LYS A 15 -13.28 -35.33 1.75
C LYS A 15 -13.49 -33.92 1.17
N LYS A 16 -12.90 -33.59 0.02
CA LYS A 16 -13.00 -32.27 -0.58
C LYS A 16 -14.25 -32.17 -1.46
N SER A 17 -14.96 -31.04 -1.40
CA SER A 17 -16.01 -30.74 -2.33
C SER A 17 -15.44 -30.31 -3.71
N ASN A 18 -16.23 -30.45 -4.77
CA ASN A 18 -15.82 -29.97 -6.10
C ASN A 18 -15.46 -28.46 -6.10
N ALA A 19 -16.16 -27.66 -5.29
CA ALA A 19 -15.84 -26.23 -5.14
C ALA A 19 -14.48 -26.00 -4.49
N GLN A 20 -14.10 -26.83 -3.52
CA GLN A 20 -12.78 -26.75 -2.88
C GLN A 20 -11.67 -27.17 -3.84
N ILE A 21 -11.88 -28.23 -4.63
CA ILE A 21 -10.93 -28.66 -5.67
C ILE A 21 -10.74 -27.55 -6.71
N ALA A 22 -11.82 -26.90 -7.16
CA ALA A 22 -11.75 -25.80 -8.11
C ALA A 22 -10.97 -24.60 -7.54
N ARG A 23 -11.19 -24.24 -6.28
CA ARG A 23 -10.44 -23.16 -5.60
C ARG A 23 -8.95 -23.45 -5.52
N GLU A 24 -8.56 -24.64 -5.10
CA GLU A 24 -7.16 -25.06 -5.02
C GLU A 24 -6.51 -25.07 -6.39
N PHE A 25 -7.24 -25.49 -7.43
CA PHE A 25 -6.76 -25.43 -8.81
C PHE A 25 -6.51 -24.00 -9.27
N ASP A 26 -7.48 -23.11 -9.10
CA ASP A 26 -7.34 -21.69 -9.48
C ASP A 26 -6.19 -21.01 -8.73
N ALA A 27 -6.05 -21.29 -7.43
CA ALA A 27 -4.96 -20.76 -6.62
C ALA A 27 -3.58 -21.23 -7.10
N ALA A 28 -3.46 -22.50 -7.48
CA ALA A 28 -2.23 -23.05 -8.02
C ALA A 28 -1.90 -22.51 -9.43
N MET A 29 -2.91 -22.16 -10.22
CA MET A 29 -2.73 -21.57 -11.55
C MET A 29 -2.38 -20.08 -11.49
N ASN A 30 -2.87 -19.33 -10.50
CA ASN A 30 -2.65 -17.88 -10.36
C ASN A 30 -2.30 -17.48 -8.92
N PRO A 31 -1.14 -17.91 -8.37
CA PRO A 31 -0.78 -17.63 -6.97
C PRO A 31 -0.64 -16.14 -6.67
N ALA A 32 -0.11 -15.33 -7.59
CA ALA A 32 0.05 -13.88 -7.38
C ALA A 32 -1.30 -13.16 -7.24
N GLY A 33 -2.30 -13.51 -8.06
CA GLY A 33 -3.65 -12.99 -7.94
C GLY A 33 -4.32 -13.46 -6.65
N THR A 34 -4.25 -14.76 -6.37
CA THR A 34 -4.82 -15.38 -5.18
C THR A 34 -4.28 -14.80 -3.86
N LEU A 35 -3.05 -14.30 -3.86
CA LEU A 35 -2.39 -13.71 -2.68
C LEU A 35 -2.33 -12.18 -2.71
N GLY A 36 -3.01 -11.55 -3.66
CA GLY A 36 -3.19 -10.09 -3.69
C GLY A 36 -1.90 -9.28 -3.83
N VAL A 37 -0.90 -9.80 -4.55
CA VAL A 37 0.43 -9.19 -4.70
C VAL A 37 0.36 -7.75 -5.21
N PHE A 38 -0.53 -7.45 -6.18
CA PHE A 38 -0.70 -6.09 -6.72
C PHE A 38 -1.27 -5.12 -5.69
N THR A 39 -2.26 -5.56 -4.91
CA THR A 39 -2.83 -4.76 -3.82
C THR A 39 -1.76 -4.44 -2.79
N THR A 40 -0.99 -5.44 -2.37
CA THR A 40 0.10 -5.29 -1.39
C THR A 40 1.17 -4.34 -1.92
N ALA A 41 1.61 -4.49 -3.17
CA ALA A 41 2.62 -3.60 -3.77
C ALA A 41 2.14 -2.14 -3.84
N LYS A 42 0.90 -1.91 -4.24
CA LYS A 42 0.28 -0.59 -4.27
C LYS A 42 0.20 0.02 -2.86
N ASP A 43 -0.16 -0.77 -1.86
CA ASP A 43 -0.25 -0.30 -0.48
C ASP A 43 1.11 0.11 0.09
N ARG A 44 2.17 -0.64 -0.20
CA ARG A 44 3.54 -0.27 0.23
C ARG A 44 4.01 1.01 -0.46
N SER A 45 3.66 1.22 -1.73
CA SER A 45 3.93 2.49 -2.43
C SER A 45 3.14 3.67 -1.82
N THR A 46 1.89 3.45 -1.43
CA THR A 46 1.06 4.45 -0.74
C THR A 46 1.65 4.82 0.62
N GLU A 47 2.12 3.82 1.39
CA GLU A 47 2.77 4.02 2.69
C GLU A 47 4.02 4.92 2.58
N LEU A 48 4.86 4.72 1.58
CA LEU A 48 6.02 5.59 1.33
C LEU A 48 5.58 7.04 1.05
N ARG A 49 4.56 7.23 0.21
CA ARG A 49 3.99 8.55 -0.07
C ARG A 49 3.41 9.21 1.18
N ASP A 50 2.65 8.47 1.97
CA ASP A 50 2.04 8.98 3.20
C ASP A 50 3.14 9.41 4.21
N ALA A 51 4.24 8.65 4.32
CA ALA A 51 5.40 9.03 5.12
C ALA A 51 6.03 10.33 4.63
N VAL A 52 6.24 10.48 3.33
CA VAL A 52 6.75 11.72 2.72
C VAL A 52 5.83 12.91 3.03
N ARG A 53 4.53 12.77 2.82
CA ARG A 53 3.54 13.84 3.03
C ARG A 53 3.39 14.23 4.51
N ALA A 54 3.53 13.27 5.42
CA ALA A 54 3.52 13.55 6.85
C ALA A 54 4.68 14.47 7.27
N HIS A 55 5.83 14.39 6.59
CA HIS A 55 7.01 15.17 6.93
C HIS A 55 7.22 16.41 6.07
N ALA A 56 6.72 16.44 4.84
CA ALA A 56 6.78 17.61 3.95
C ALA A 56 5.97 18.82 4.45
N GLY A 57 5.20 18.65 5.51
CA GLY A 57 4.18 19.60 5.96
C GLY A 57 4.65 20.85 6.68
N ASN A 58 5.82 20.89 7.32
CA ASN A 58 6.00 21.79 8.45
C ASN A 58 7.20 22.74 8.40
N GLY A 59 7.70 23.16 7.26
CA GLY A 59 8.66 24.21 7.44
C GLY A 59 9.62 24.54 6.32
N THR A 60 10.23 25.66 6.52
CA THR A 60 11.30 26.26 5.72
C THR A 60 12.69 25.81 6.19
N ALA A 61 12.77 24.85 7.13
CA ALA A 61 14.03 24.41 7.73
C ALA A 61 14.51 23.12 7.07
N ASN A 62 15.83 23.01 6.97
CA ASN A 62 16.47 21.73 6.67
C ASN A 62 16.16 20.73 7.80
N GLY A 63 16.06 19.46 7.48
CA GLY A 63 15.74 18.47 8.50
C GLY A 63 15.99 17.04 8.07
N LEU A 64 16.11 16.18 9.06
CA LEU A 64 16.12 14.72 8.91
C LEU A 64 14.93 14.14 9.68
N TRP A 65 14.37 13.08 9.15
CA TRP A 65 13.28 12.41 9.80
C TRP A 65 13.36 10.89 9.67
N VAL A 66 12.72 10.21 10.58
CA VAL A 66 12.56 8.77 10.60
C VAL A 66 11.13 8.43 11.00
N GLN A 67 10.57 7.40 10.38
CA GLN A 67 9.23 6.90 10.67
C GLN A 67 9.22 5.38 10.67
N VAL A 68 8.64 4.80 11.72
CA VAL A 68 8.31 3.38 11.79
C VAL A 68 6.82 3.24 11.53
N THR A 69 6.45 2.27 10.70
CA THR A 69 5.06 1.96 10.38
C THR A 69 4.76 0.50 10.64
N GLY A 70 3.53 0.21 11.00
CA GLY A 70 2.99 -1.13 11.07
C GLY A 70 1.51 -1.10 10.77
N GLY A 71 1.00 -2.13 10.10
CA GLY A 71 -0.40 -2.17 9.73
C GLY A 71 -0.91 -3.55 9.37
N LYS A 72 -2.22 -3.66 9.41
CA LYS A 72 -2.95 -4.85 8.98
C LYS A 72 -4.01 -4.46 7.97
N THR A 73 -4.05 -5.15 6.83
CA THR A 73 -5.06 -5.00 5.79
C THR A 73 -5.85 -6.29 5.67
N LYS A 74 -7.18 -6.17 5.61
CA LYS A 74 -8.10 -7.25 5.30
C LYS A 74 -8.82 -6.94 4.01
N LEU A 75 -8.87 -7.93 3.12
CA LEU A 75 -9.64 -7.90 1.87
C LEU A 75 -10.57 -9.10 1.88
N LYS A 76 -11.86 -8.88 1.64
CA LYS A 76 -12.86 -9.93 1.62
C LYS A 76 -13.72 -9.82 0.36
N GLY A 77 -14.22 -10.98 -0.10
CA GLY A 77 -15.20 -11.02 -1.20
C GLY A 77 -14.68 -10.64 -2.58
N ILE A 78 -13.38 -10.39 -2.75
CA ILE A 78 -12.83 -10.14 -4.08
C ILE A 78 -12.79 -11.45 -4.85
N SER A 79 -13.53 -11.53 -5.96
CA SER A 79 -13.59 -12.72 -6.77
C SER A 79 -12.42 -12.85 -7.74
N THR A 80 -11.78 -14.02 -7.76
CA THR A 80 -10.81 -14.40 -8.80
C THR A 80 -11.22 -15.75 -9.38
N GLY A 81 -11.82 -15.75 -10.56
CA GLY A 81 -12.30 -16.99 -11.17
C GLY A 81 -13.35 -17.70 -10.31
N ALA A 82 -13.04 -18.89 -9.77
CA ALA A 82 -13.93 -19.68 -8.92
C ALA A 82 -13.79 -19.37 -7.41
N GLN A 83 -13.01 -18.35 -7.03
CA GLN A 83 -12.74 -18.04 -5.63
C GLN A 83 -13.21 -16.64 -5.24
N ASP A 84 -13.69 -16.53 -4.00
CA ASP A 84 -13.72 -15.27 -3.28
C ASP A 84 -12.47 -15.22 -2.38
N LEU A 85 -11.68 -14.15 -2.50
CA LEU A 85 -10.49 -13.96 -1.69
C LEU A 85 -10.88 -13.47 -0.30
N ASP A 86 -10.27 -14.09 0.70
CA ASP A 86 -10.25 -13.61 2.08
C ASP A 86 -8.79 -13.50 2.51
N LEU A 87 -8.22 -12.29 2.40
CA LEU A 87 -6.81 -12.02 2.58
C LEU A 87 -6.58 -11.20 3.85
N ASP A 88 -5.65 -11.67 4.66
CA ASP A 88 -5.07 -10.96 5.80
C ASP A 88 -3.62 -10.61 5.50
N THR A 89 -3.29 -9.31 5.44
CA THR A 89 -1.92 -8.83 5.22
C THR A 89 -1.43 -8.06 6.44
N ASP A 90 -0.32 -8.52 7.01
CA ASP A 90 0.41 -7.82 8.06
C ASP A 90 1.73 -7.28 7.49
N ALA A 91 2.07 -6.01 7.75
CA ALA A 91 3.31 -5.40 7.27
C ALA A 91 3.89 -4.41 8.28
N TYR A 92 5.21 -4.27 8.26
CA TYR A 92 5.94 -3.28 9.04
C TYR A 92 7.13 -2.72 8.25
N GLY A 93 7.47 -1.46 8.49
CA GLY A 93 8.52 -0.78 7.76
C GLY A 93 9.16 0.35 8.52
N LEU A 94 10.30 0.77 7.97
CA LEU A 94 11.07 1.92 8.41
C LEU A 94 11.30 2.84 7.21
N ALA A 95 10.92 4.10 7.34
CA ALA A 95 11.26 5.14 6.40
C ALA A 95 12.23 6.13 7.03
N VAL A 96 13.18 6.62 6.24
CA VAL A 96 14.11 7.69 6.60
C VAL A 96 14.13 8.71 5.49
N GLY A 97 14.20 9.98 5.83
CA GLY A 97 14.26 11.03 4.82
C GLY A 97 14.97 12.28 5.31
N GLY A 98 15.29 13.11 4.34
CA GLY A 98 15.90 14.40 4.57
C GLY A 98 15.34 15.45 3.64
N GLU A 99 15.34 16.70 4.09
CA GLU A 99 14.84 17.84 3.32
C GLU A 99 15.73 19.06 3.47
N ALA A 100 15.79 19.84 2.43
CA ALA A 100 16.53 21.10 2.39
C ALA A 100 15.66 22.22 1.81
N ALA A 101 15.72 23.37 2.45
CA ALA A 101 15.06 24.57 1.95
C ALA A 101 15.97 25.26 0.90
N VAL A 102 15.44 25.47 -0.28
CA VAL A 102 16.10 26.17 -1.40
C VAL A 102 15.18 27.31 -1.84
N GLN A 103 15.50 28.53 -1.44
CA GLN A 103 14.64 29.70 -1.60
C GLN A 103 13.26 29.48 -0.93
N ASN A 104 12.19 29.42 -1.74
CA ASN A 104 10.82 29.19 -1.27
C ASN A 104 10.32 27.77 -1.53
N ILE A 105 11.21 26.85 -1.90
CA ILE A 105 10.92 25.45 -2.16
C ILE A 105 11.65 24.59 -1.15
N THR A 106 10.97 23.65 -0.55
CA THR A 106 11.61 22.54 0.19
C THR A 106 11.74 21.36 -0.74
N LEU A 107 12.97 20.84 -0.89
CA LEU A 107 13.26 19.62 -1.65
C LEU A 107 13.66 18.54 -0.67
N GLY A 108 13.18 17.33 -0.90
CA GLY A 108 13.51 16.21 -0.04
C GLY A 108 13.62 14.88 -0.78
N ALA A 109 14.26 13.95 -0.09
CA ALA A 109 14.36 12.57 -0.52
C ALA A 109 14.07 11.63 0.66
N ALA A 110 13.49 10.47 0.37
CA ALA A 110 13.20 9.45 1.35
C ALA A 110 13.50 8.06 0.81
N PHE A 111 13.84 7.18 1.72
CA PHE A 111 13.97 5.74 1.50
C PHE A 111 13.10 5.00 2.51
N MET A 112 12.45 3.91 2.09
CA MET A 112 11.67 3.02 2.94
C MET A 112 12.06 1.58 2.66
N GLY A 113 12.07 0.75 3.71
CA GLY A 113 12.22 -0.70 3.60
C GLY A 113 11.44 -1.39 4.71
N GLY A 114 10.98 -2.60 4.41
CA GLY A 114 10.19 -3.37 5.36
C GLY A 114 9.90 -4.78 4.87
N SER A 115 9.08 -5.48 5.63
CA SER A 115 8.62 -6.83 5.32
C SER A 115 7.20 -7.06 5.84
N GLY A 116 6.62 -8.15 5.40
CA GLY A 116 5.28 -8.55 5.83
C GLY A 116 4.90 -9.92 5.30
N LYS A 117 3.67 -10.26 5.55
CA LYS A 117 3.07 -11.49 5.02
C LYS A 117 1.62 -11.26 4.65
N THR A 118 1.15 -11.97 3.64
CA THR A 118 -0.27 -12.13 3.30
C THR A 118 -0.66 -13.58 3.45
N GLU A 119 -1.79 -13.85 4.07
CA GLU A 119 -2.36 -15.18 4.22
C GLU A 119 -3.74 -15.21 3.55
N ASN A 120 -4.02 -16.32 2.86
CA ASN A 120 -5.34 -16.63 2.31
C ASN A 120 -5.81 -17.94 2.94
N ASP A 121 -6.71 -17.83 3.92
CA ASP A 121 -7.22 -18.98 4.66
C ASP A 121 -8.06 -19.93 3.81
N SER A 122 -8.64 -19.44 2.69
CA SER A 122 -9.53 -20.24 1.84
C SER A 122 -8.79 -21.33 1.07
N VAL A 123 -7.48 -21.17 0.81
CA VAL A 123 -6.66 -22.07 -0.01
C VAL A 123 -5.31 -22.42 0.62
N ALA A 124 -5.11 -22.14 1.90
CA ALA A 124 -3.82 -22.29 2.59
C ALA A 124 -2.66 -21.61 1.84
N GLY A 125 -2.94 -20.43 1.30
CA GLY A 125 -1.99 -19.64 0.55
C GLY A 125 -1.25 -18.64 1.45
N LYS A 126 0.03 -18.39 1.13
CA LYS A 126 0.89 -17.45 1.86
C LYS A 126 1.83 -16.73 0.90
N ASP A 127 2.02 -15.42 1.12
CA ASP A 127 3.06 -14.58 0.54
C ASP A 127 3.92 -14.02 1.67
N ASP A 128 5.18 -14.42 1.77
CA ASP A 128 6.18 -13.75 2.60
C ASP A 128 6.89 -12.73 1.74
N PHE A 129 6.79 -11.44 2.08
CA PHE A 129 7.34 -10.40 1.22
C PHE A 129 8.29 -9.45 1.93
N ASN A 130 9.24 -8.93 1.14
CA ASN A 130 10.08 -7.80 1.50
C ASN A 130 9.84 -6.67 0.50
N TYR A 131 9.88 -5.43 0.99
CA TYR A 131 9.70 -4.28 0.14
C TYR A 131 10.71 -3.18 0.44
N TYR A 132 11.01 -2.39 -0.58
CA TYR A 132 11.82 -1.19 -0.47
C TYR A 132 11.40 -0.18 -1.53
N GLY A 133 11.66 1.09 -1.26
CA GLY A 133 11.32 2.15 -2.20
C GLY A 133 12.04 3.43 -1.85
N PHE A 134 12.05 4.34 -2.80
CA PHE A 134 12.56 5.67 -2.59
C PHE A 134 11.61 6.71 -3.20
N SER A 135 11.68 7.94 -2.67
CA SER A 135 10.89 9.08 -3.13
C SER A 135 11.73 10.34 -3.19
N LEU A 136 11.48 11.14 -4.22
CA LEU A 136 11.89 12.54 -4.30
C LEU A 136 10.63 13.38 -4.17
N TYR A 137 10.70 14.46 -3.37
CA TYR A 137 9.54 15.32 -3.16
C TYR A 137 9.92 16.79 -3.11
N ALA A 138 8.95 17.61 -3.43
CA ALA A 138 9.08 19.05 -3.35
C ALA A 138 7.82 19.66 -2.70
N LYS A 139 8.02 20.73 -1.95
CA LYS A 139 6.95 21.53 -1.38
C LYS A 139 7.22 23.01 -1.60
N THR A 140 6.19 23.76 -1.90
CA THR A 140 6.23 25.23 -1.96
C THR A 140 4.91 25.81 -1.47
N GLN A 141 4.90 27.10 -1.16
CA GLN A 141 3.68 27.84 -0.82
C GLN A 141 3.46 28.98 -1.82
N VAL A 142 2.28 28.99 -2.42
CA VAL A 142 1.86 30.03 -3.36
C VAL A 142 0.55 30.64 -2.87
N GLN A 143 0.53 31.94 -2.57
CA GLN A 143 -0.66 32.67 -2.08
C GLN A 143 -1.37 32.03 -0.87
N GLY A 144 -0.57 31.42 0.03
CA GLY A 144 -1.09 30.75 1.22
C GLY A 144 -1.71 29.37 0.96
N ILE A 145 -1.48 28.80 -0.24
CA ILE A 145 -1.78 27.42 -0.60
C ILE A 145 -0.46 26.66 -0.58
N ASP A 146 -0.36 25.61 0.20
CA ASP A 146 0.75 24.66 0.20
C ASP A 146 0.56 23.70 -0.98
N LEU A 147 1.56 23.60 -1.83
CA LEU A 147 1.63 22.68 -2.97
C LEU A 147 2.73 21.66 -2.70
N GLU A 148 2.39 20.40 -2.78
CA GLU A 148 3.31 19.27 -2.59
C GLU A 148 3.30 18.39 -3.82
N GLY A 149 4.46 17.87 -4.20
CA GLY A 149 4.60 16.88 -5.27
C GLY A 149 5.64 15.84 -4.90
N ASP A 150 5.39 14.59 -5.29
CA ASP A 150 6.31 13.47 -5.08
C ASP A 150 6.42 12.58 -6.32
N LEU A 151 7.61 12.03 -6.51
CA LEU A 151 7.89 10.98 -7.48
C LEU A 151 8.54 9.83 -6.74
N SER A 152 7.96 8.64 -6.83
CA SER A 152 8.41 7.49 -6.05
C SER A 152 8.53 6.23 -6.91
N ALA A 153 9.41 5.33 -6.48
CA ALA A 153 9.51 3.98 -6.99
C ALA A 153 9.64 3.01 -5.82
N ALA A 154 8.86 1.94 -5.86
CA ALA A 154 8.87 0.90 -4.84
C ALA A 154 8.89 -0.49 -5.48
N TRP A 155 9.49 -1.45 -4.83
CA TRP A 155 9.58 -2.84 -5.25
C TRP A 155 9.15 -3.74 -4.11
N LEU A 156 8.27 -4.69 -4.42
CA LEU A 156 7.84 -5.78 -3.57
C LEU A 156 8.44 -7.06 -4.12
N LYS A 157 9.16 -7.81 -3.29
CA LYS A 157 9.65 -9.17 -3.58
C LYS A 157 8.82 -10.14 -2.77
N SER A 158 8.12 -11.01 -3.44
CA SER A 158 7.15 -11.96 -2.89
C SER A 158 7.64 -13.39 -3.05
N ASP A 159 7.59 -14.14 -1.96
CA ASP A 159 7.79 -15.60 -1.91
C ASP A 159 6.41 -16.23 -1.72
N LEU A 160 5.86 -16.78 -2.82
CA LEU A 160 4.48 -17.25 -2.89
C LEU A 160 4.43 -18.76 -2.66
N THR A 161 3.66 -19.18 -1.68
CA THR A 161 3.35 -20.59 -1.43
C THR A 161 1.84 -20.80 -1.42
N VAL A 162 1.39 -21.84 -2.13
CA VAL A 162 -0.01 -22.29 -2.11
C VAL A 162 -0.02 -23.77 -1.77
N GLY A 163 -0.55 -24.10 -0.60
CA GLY A 163 -0.67 -25.47 -0.13
C GLY A 163 -1.79 -26.23 -0.82
N GLY A 164 -1.81 -27.55 -0.65
CA GLY A 164 -2.86 -28.41 -1.16
C GLY A 164 -2.34 -29.73 -1.71
N ALA A 165 -3.02 -30.28 -2.73
CA ALA A 165 -2.59 -31.54 -3.37
C ALA A 165 -1.26 -31.41 -4.12
N ALA A 166 -0.84 -30.16 -4.40
CA ALA A 166 0.41 -29.85 -5.06
C ALA A 166 0.91 -28.49 -4.56
N ASP A 167 1.91 -28.53 -3.69
CA ASP A 167 2.53 -27.33 -3.15
C ASP A 167 3.15 -26.50 -4.26
N VAL A 168 2.63 -25.28 -4.46
CA VAL A 168 3.23 -24.27 -5.33
C VAL A 168 4.21 -23.46 -4.50
N ASP A 169 5.42 -23.30 -5.03
CA ASP A 169 6.48 -22.47 -4.47
C ASP A 169 7.12 -21.67 -5.60
N THR A 170 7.14 -20.36 -5.49
CA THR A 170 7.63 -19.46 -6.55
C THR A 170 7.87 -18.05 -6.05
N ASP A 171 8.75 -17.33 -6.72
CA ASP A 171 9.10 -15.95 -6.44
C ASP A 171 8.56 -15.01 -7.53
N THR A 172 8.21 -13.80 -7.16
CA THR A 172 7.93 -12.72 -8.12
C THR A 172 8.36 -11.37 -7.59
N THR A 173 8.56 -10.42 -8.49
CA THR A 173 8.85 -9.02 -8.14
C THR A 173 7.80 -8.11 -8.78
N THR A 174 7.24 -7.24 -7.96
CA THR A 174 6.30 -6.21 -8.41
C THR A 174 6.87 -4.83 -8.15
N ALA A 175 6.99 -4.02 -9.20
CA ALA A 175 7.43 -2.63 -9.15
C ALA A 175 6.23 -1.68 -9.21
N VAL A 176 6.27 -0.60 -8.43
CA VAL A 176 5.28 0.48 -8.47
C VAL A 176 6.00 1.80 -8.67
N TYR A 177 5.69 2.48 -9.77
CA TYR A 177 6.13 3.84 -10.04
C TYR A 177 4.97 4.78 -9.79
N SER A 178 5.19 5.84 -9.02
CA SER A 178 4.10 6.72 -8.66
C SER A 178 4.49 8.19 -8.71
N LEU A 179 3.51 9.01 -9.08
CA LEU A 179 3.58 10.48 -9.10
C LEU A 179 2.40 10.98 -8.29
N GLY A 180 2.64 11.87 -7.34
CA GLY A 180 1.62 12.50 -6.52
C GLY A 180 1.72 14.02 -6.55
N ILE A 181 0.57 14.68 -6.51
CA ILE A 181 0.45 16.12 -6.26
C ILE A 181 -0.66 16.36 -5.25
N GLN A 182 -0.48 17.32 -4.35
CA GLN A 182 -1.48 17.73 -3.40
C GLN A 182 -1.46 19.24 -3.19
N ALA A 183 -2.64 19.85 -3.07
CA ALA A 183 -2.83 21.22 -2.66
C ALA A 183 -3.60 21.26 -1.35
N LYS A 184 -3.14 22.06 -0.38
CA LYS A 184 -3.78 22.24 0.92
C LYS A 184 -3.72 23.69 1.39
N LYS A 185 -4.72 24.11 2.15
CA LYS A 185 -4.78 25.47 2.72
C LYS A 185 -5.28 25.44 4.14
N THR A 186 -4.50 25.99 5.06
CA THR A 186 -4.88 26.06 6.47
C THR A 186 -5.68 27.33 6.76
N PHE A 187 -6.80 27.18 7.45
CA PHE A 187 -7.64 28.22 8.01
C PHE A 187 -7.62 28.12 9.53
N ASN A 188 -7.26 29.22 10.20
CA ASN A 188 -7.32 29.30 11.67
C ASN A 188 -8.71 29.78 12.11
N LEU A 189 -9.47 28.87 12.68
CA LEU A 189 -10.83 29.10 13.19
C LEU A 189 -10.92 28.86 14.72
N GLY A 190 -9.81 29.13 15.46
CA GLY A 190 -9.63 28.72 16.86
C GLY A 190 -9.09 27.28 16.99
N VAL A 191 -9.21 26.53 15.92
CA VAL A 191 -8.45 25.33 15.56
C VAL A 191 -7.98 25.50 14.12
N ASP A 192 -6.90 24.85 13.73
CA ASP A 192 -6.45 24.83 12.34
C ASP A 192 -7.27 23.81 11.56
N VAL A 193 -7.96 24.27 10.51
CA VAL A 193 -8.70 23.41 9.57
C VAL A 193 -8.01 23.49 8.23
N THR A 194 -7.52 22.35 7.74
CA THR A 194 -6.71 22.25 6.52
C THR A 194 -7.40 21.33 5.50
N PRO A 195 -8.32 21.86 4.67
CA PRO A 195 -8.80 21.11 3.51
C PRO A 195 -7.67 20.82 2.52
N PHE A 196 -7.75 19.68 1.84
CA PHE A 196 -6.82 19.30 0.82
C PHE A 196 -7.49 18.55 -0.34
N ILE A 197 -6.86 18.63 -1.49
CA ILE A 197 -7.17 17.86 -2.69
C ILE A 197 -5.87 17.39 -3.33
N GLY A 198 -5.86 16.18 -3.84
CA GLY A 198 -4.70 15.61 -4.51
C GLY A 198 -5.05 14.77 -5.72
N MET A 199 -4.01 14.37 -6.42
CA MET A 199 -4.05 13.39 -7.51
C MET A 199 -2.80 12.51 -7.38
N ASP A 200 -3.00 11.20 -7.36
CA ASP A 200 -1.96 10.20 -7.18
C ASP A 200 -2.06 9.16 -8.30
N VAL A 201 -1.05 9.10 -9.15
CA VAL A 201 -0.94 8.12 -10.23
C VAL A 201 -0.03 6.99 -9.79
N TYR A 202 -0.47 5.75 -10.01
CA TYR A 202 0.32 4.54 -9.74
C TYR A 202 0.38 3.71 -11.03
N HIS A 203 1.58 3.40 -11.47
CA HIS A 203 1.84 2.41 -12.51
C HIS A 203 2.49 1.20 -11.87
N ILE A 204 1.78 0.08 -11.86
CA ILE A 204 2.18 -1.16 -11.20
C ILE A 204 2.58 -2.15 -12.29
N LYS A 205 3.72 -2.80 -12.13
CA LYS A 205 4.22 -3.83 -13.04
C LYS A 205 4.71 -5.01 -12.23
N SER A 206 4.17 -6.21 -12.48
CA SER A 206 4.67 -7.46 -11.93
C SER A 206 5.39 -8.25 -13.00
N ASP A 207 6.55 -8.78 -12.66
CA ASP A 207 7.31 -9.65 -13.57
C ASP A 207 6.59 -11.00 -13.72
N GLY A 208 6.66 -11.55 -14.94
CA GLY A 208 6.21 -12.92 -15.20
C GLY A 208 7.11 -13.94 -14.51
N PHE A 209 6.55 -15.07 -14.15
CA PHE A 209 7.29 -16.15 -13.49
C PHE A 209 6.76 -17.53 -13.88
N THR A 210 7.49 -18.57 -13.51
CA THR A 210 7.07 -19.96 -13.72
C THR A 210 7.17 -20.71 -12.40
N THR A 211 6.07 -21.34 -11.99
CA THR A 211 6.02 -22.10 -10.75
C THR A 211 6.87 -23.38 -10.85
N ASN A 212 7.20 -23.99 -9.71
CA ASN A 212 7.89 -25.26 -9.59
C ASN A 212 7.19 -26.42 -10.35
N HIS A 213 5.91 -26.26 -10.70
CA HIS A 213 5.12 -27.24 -11.47
C HIS A 213 4.97 -26.90 -12.96
N GLY A 214 5.66 -25.86 -13.44
CA GLY A 214 5.67 -25.47 -14.85
C GLY A 214 4.44 -24.69 -15.29
N VAL A 215 3.69 -24.09 -14.37
CA VAL A 215 2.69 -23.08 -14.67
C VAL A 215 3.41 -21.77 -14.94
N SER A 216 3.28 -21.23 -16.15
CA SER A 216 3.91 -19.96 -16.54
C SER A 216 2.88 -18.85 -16.51
N ILE A 217 3.16 -17.81 -15.73
CA ILE A 217 2.37 -16.59 -15.61
C ILE A 217 3.11 -15.48 -16.36
N GLU A 218 2.43 -14.78 -17.26
CA GLU A 218 3.00 -13.65 -18.00
C GLU A 218 3.15 -12.43 -17.10
N ASP A 219 3.99 -11.47 -17.51
CA ASP A 219 4.05 -10.16 -16.89
C ASP A 219 2.70 -9.44 -17.01
N ALA A 220 2.35 -8.70 -15.97
CA ALA A 220 1.11 -7.96 -15.92
C ALA A 220 1.35 -6.53 -15.42
N ASN A 221 0.54 -5.58 -15.90
CA ASN A 221 0.63 -4.20 -15.47
C ASN A 221 -0.73 -3.54 -15.37
N ALA A 222 -0.81 -2.51 -14.52
CA ALA A 222 -2.00 -1.69 -14.36
C ALA A 222 -1.62 -0.24 -14.06
N THR A 223 -2.51 0.67 -14.41
CA THR A 223 -2.36 2.08 -14.05
C THR A 223 -3.66 2.58 -13.44
N ILE A 224 -3.57 3.11 -12.23
CA ILE A 224 -4.70 3.76 -11.54
C ILE A 224 -4.35 5.19 -11.15
N VAL A 225 -5.40 5.99 -10.99
CA VAL A 225 -5.31 7.36 -10.48
C VAL A 225 -6.27 7.50 -9.32
N GLU A 226 -5.76 7.92 -8.17
CA GLU A 226 -6.52 8.23 -6.97
C GLU A 226 -6.66 9.74 -6.79
N PHE A 227 -7.81 10.19 -6.31
CA PHE A 227 -8.09 11.61 -6.02
C PHE A 227 -8.43 11.80 -4.54
N PRO A 228 -7.44 11.91 -3.63
CA PRO A 228 -7.71 12.18 -2.23
C PRO A 228 -8.31 13.58 -2.06
N ILE A 229 -9.50 13.65 -1.46
CA ILE A 229 -10.21 14.89 -1.12
C ILE A 229 -10.60 14.80 0.35
N GLY A 230 -10.14 15.75 1.17
CA GLY A 230 -10.36 15.66 2.61
C GLY A 230 -10.04 16.94 3.38
N ALA A 231 -10.02 16.80 4.69
CA ALA A 231 -9.60 17.86 5.60
C ALA A 231 -8.93 17.28 6.84
N GLU A 232 -7.95 18.03 7.38
CA GLU A 232 -7.35 17.80 8.69
C GLU A 232 -7.81 18.91 9.64
N VAL A 233 -8.07 18.54 10.89
CA VAL A 233 -8.28 19.46 12.01
C VAL A 233 -7.16 19.23 13.01
N LYS A 234 -6.44 20.32 13.40
CA LYS A 234 -5.30 20.27 14.31
C LYS A 234 -5.39 21.42 15.30
N LYS A 235 -4.98 21.19 16.55
CA LYS A 235 -4.88 22.24 17.56
C LYS A 235 -3.64 22.10 18.39
N ALA A 236 -2.78 23.11 18.37
CA ALA A 236 -1.58 23.13 19.20
C ALA A 236 -1.87 23.71 20.60
N PHE A 237 -1.29 23.09 21.61
CA PHE A 237 -1.33 23.50 23.01
C PHE A 237 0.10 23.63 23.55
N GLN A 238 0.38 24.74 24.22
CA GLN A 238 1.67 24.90 24.90
C GLN A 238 1.59 24.30 26.31
N THR A 239 2.56 23.46 26.65
CA THR A 239 2.68 22.92 28.01
C THR A 239 3.59 23.79 28.88
N ALA A 240 3.46 23.71 30.19
CA ALA A 240 4.34 24.42 31.14
C ALA A 240 5.82 24.02 31.01
N SER A 241 6.13 22.83 30.47
CA SER A 241 7.49 22.34 30.21
C SER A 241 8.07 22.80 28.87
N GLY A 242 7.36 23.65 28.13
CA GLY A 242 7.81 24.25 26.87
C GLY A 242 7.61 23.35 25.63
N PHE A 243 6.84 22.26 25.74
CA PHE A 243 6.42 21.49 24.57
C PHE A 243 5.19 22.11 23.92
N SER A 244 5.17 22.12 22.60
CA SER A 244 3.95 22.30 21.81
C SER A 244 3.36 20.92 21.49
N VAL A 245 2.17 20.61 21.99
CA VAL A 245 1.49 19.33 21.73
C VAL A 245 0.28 19.59 20.84
N ALA A 246 0.19 18.89 19.74
CA ALA A 246 -0.82 19.11 18.70
C ALA A 246 -1.54 17.81 18.32
N PRO A 247 -2.67 17.47 18.94
CA PRO A 247 -3.57 16.45 18.42
C PRO A 247 -4.16 16.87 17.08
N SER A 248 -4.36 15.89 16.20
CA SER A 248 -4.97 16.06 14.88
C SER A 248 -5.94 14.94 14.54
N PHE A 249 -6.90 15.24 13.68
CA PHE A 249 -7.79 14.30 13.05
C PHE A 249 -7.92 14.64 11.57
N SER A 250 -7.75 13.67 10.68
CA SER A 250 -8.02 13.84 9.26
C SER A 250 -9.05 12.85 8.74
N LEU A 251 -9.81 13.28 7.75
CA LEU A 251 -10.77 12.46 7.02
C LEU A 251 -10.68 12.78 5.53
N ALA A 252 -10.63 11.75 4.69
CA ALA A 252 -10.61 11.88 3.25
C ALA A 252 -11.49 10.82 2.57
N VAL A 253 -12.05 11.19 1.43
CA VAL A 253 -12.61 10.27 0.44
C VAL A 253 -11.64 10.20 -0.73
N VAL A 254 -11.37 9.00 -1.21
CA VAL A 254 -10.36 8.74 -2.24
C VAL A 254 -11.01 7.93 -3.38
N PRO A 255 -11.66 8.60 -4.35
CA PRO A 255 -12.09 7.96 -5.59
C PRO A 255 -10.89 7.46 -6.41
N THR A 256 -11.05 6.32 -7.05
CA THR A 256 -10.04 5.69 -7.90
C THR A 256 -10.59 5.48 -9.30
N VAL A 257 -9.80 5.80 -10.32
CA VAL A 257 -10.11 5.54 -11.73
C VAL A 257 -8.93 4.84 -12.41
N GLY A 258 -9.16 4.24 -13.57
CA GLY A 258 -8.15 3.53 -14.34
C GLY A 258 -8.36 2.02 -14.34
N SER A 259 -7.30 1.26 -14.61
CA SER A 259 -7.34 -0.20 -14.66
C SER A 259 -7.26 -0.78 -13.26
N LYS A 260 -8.40 -0.95 -12.60
CA LYS A 260 -8.50 -1.54 -11.25
C LYS A 260 -8.44 -3.06 -11.26
N ASP A 261 -8.61 -3.65 -12.42
CA ASP A 261 -8.54 -5.09 -12.66
C ASP A 261 -7.23 -5.46 -13.33
N ILE A 262 -6.73 -6.63 -13.00
CA ILE A 262 -5.55 -7.26 -13.60
C ILE A 262 -5.98 -8.50 -14.38
N ASP A 263 -5.55 -8.56 -15.63
CA ASP A 263 -5.61 -9.76 -16.45
C ASP A 263 -4.28 -10.52 -16.33
N SER A 264 -4.31 -11.64 -15.61
CA SER A 264 -3.19 -12.55 -15.48
C SER A 264 -3.31 -13.67 -16.50
N LYS A 265 -2.42 -13.70 -17.49
CA LYS A 265 -2.35 -14.76 -18.51
C LYS A 265 -1.51 -15.90 -18.00
N VAL A 266 -2.08 -17.08 -18.02
CA VAL A 266 -1.50 -18.30 -17.46
C VAL A 266 -1.40 -19.35 -18.53
N ARG A 267 -0.23 -19.96 -18.67
CA ARG A 267 0.02 -21.09 -19.59
C ARG A 267 0.40 -22.33 -18.82
N PHE A 268 -0.29 -23.42 -19.09
CA PHE A 268 -0.02 -24.72 -18.50
C PHE A 268 -0.33 -25.85 -19.47
N ALA A 269 0.60 -26.79 -19.65
CA ALA A 269 0.44 -28.00 -20.50
C ALA A 269 -0.04 -27.72 -21.94
N GLY A 270 0.31 -26.55 -22.49
CA GLY A 270 -0.09 -26.14 -23.85
C GLY A 270 -1.46 -25.44 -23.92
N ALA A 271 -2.17 -25.31 -22.82
CA ALA A 271 -3.38 -24.48 -22.70
C ALA A 271 -3.04 -23.08 -22.16
N GLU A 272 -3.84 -22.10 -22.54
CA GLU A 272 -3.76 -20.74 -22.04
C GLU A 272 -5.11 -20.35 -21.43
N SER A 273 -5.08 -19.64 -20.30
CA SER A 273 -6.23 -19.07 -19.62
C SER A 273 -5.90 -17.67 -19.12
N THR A 274 -6.92 -16.84 -18.99
CA THR A 274 -6.79 -15.51 -18.40
C THR A 274 -7.60 -15.46 -17.11
N TYR A 275 -6.95 -15.06 -16.01
CA TYR A 275 -7.57 -14.79 -14.73
C TYR A 275 -7.68 -13.29 -14.54
N ASN A 276 -8.87 -12.81 -14.23
CA ASN A 276 -9.12 -11.41 -13.91
C ASN A 276 -9.35 -11.28 -12.41
N TYR A 277 -8.76 -10.27 -11.76
CA TYR A 277 -9.07 -9.93 -10.37
C TYR A 277 -8.94 -8.42 -10.12
N THR A 278 -9.80 -7.91 -9.24
CA THR A 278 -9.81 -6.52 -8.82
C THR A 278 -8.79 -6.31 -7.69
N PHE A 279 -7.86 -5.38 -7.86
CA PHE A 279 -6.80 -5.10 -6.86
C PHE A 279 -6.97 -3.74 -6.16
N ALA A 280 -7.87 -2.88 -6.64
CA ALA A 280 -8.09 -1.54 -6.09
C ALA A 280 -9.57 -1.21 -5.97
N ASP A 281 -9.93 -0.55 -4.87
CA ASP A 281 -11.29 -0.04 -4.63
C ASP A 281 -11.69 1.05 -5.63
N ASP A 282 -12.99 1.18 -5.92
CA ASP A 282 -13.54 2.34 -6.63
C ASP A 282 -13.46 3.61 -5.80
N VAL A 283 -13.75 3.45 -4.52
CA VAL A 283 -13.73 4.51 -3.52
C VAL A 283 -13.28 3.94 -2.19
N LYS A 284 -12.38 4.62 -1.52
CA LYS A 284 -12.05 4.37 -0.11
C LYS A 284 -12.23 5.61 0.73
N VAL A 285 -12.56 5.41 2.00
CA VAL A 285 -12.55 6.44 3.04
C VAL A 285 -11.34 6.21 3.91
N ARG A 286 -10.56 7.25 4.13
CA ARG A 286 -9.37 7.24 4.98
C ARG A 286 -9.59 8.16 6.16
N SER A 287 -9.31 7.65 7.36
CA SER A 287 -9.32 8.46 8.59
C SER A 287 -8.01 8.27 9.35
N GLN A 288 -7.55 9.33 10.02
CA GLN A 288 -6.34 9.28 10.82
C GLN A 288 -6.48 10.13 12.06
N LEU A 289 -6.06 9.59 13.20
CA LEU A 289 -5.86 10.29 14.45
C LEU A 289 -4.37 10.44 14.71
N GLY A 290 -3.92 11.64 15.05
CA GLY A 290 -2.51 11.91 15.30
C GLY A 290 -2.31 12.76 16.55
N ILE A 291 -1.11 12.70 17.08
CA ILE A 291 -0.60 13.61 18.10
C ILE A 291 0.88 13.87 17.83
N GLU A 292 1.26 15.13 17.79
CA GLU A 292 2.65 15.55 17.67
C GLU A 292 3.07 16.32 18.92
N ALA A 293 4.31 16.14 19.35
CA ALA A 293 4.93 16.90 20.41
C ALA A 293 6.25 17.50 19.86
N GLN A 294 6.34 18.83 19.89
CA GLN A 294 7.49 19.57 19.41
C GLN A 294 8.13 20.35 20.56
N LYS A 295 9.46 20.29 20.63
CA LYS A 295 10.25 21.15 21.48
C LYS A 295 11.54 21.52 20.76
N ASP A 296 11.83 22.82 20.69
CA ASP A 296 12.98 23.34 19.94
C ASP A 296 12.98 22.81 18.51
N ASN A 297 14.05 22.15 18.10
CA ASN A 297 14.25 21.59 16.76
C ASN A 297 13.76 20.14 16.64
N PHE A 298 13.18 19.56 17.68
CA PHE A 298 12.82 18.16 17.73
C PHE A 298 11.30 17.97 17.75
N THR A 299 10.80 17.10 16.88
CA THR A 299 9.39 16.70 16.82
C THR A 299 9.27 15.20 16.96
N LEU A 300 8.34 14.75 17.78
CA LEU A 300 7.88 13.37 17.88
C LEU A 300 6.41 13.31 17.54
N GLY A 301 5.98 12.29 16.81
CA GLY A 301 4.57 12.10 16.51
C GLY A 301 4.17 10.62 16.50
N LEU A 302 2.92 10.41 16.84
CA LEU A 302 2.22 9.14 16.78
C LEU A 302 0.93 9.32 16.01
N ALA A 303 0.63 8.42 15.07
CA ALA A 303 -0.64 8.42 14.37
C ALA A 303 -1.19 7.00 14.24
N ALA A 304 -2.53 6.90 14.22
CA ALA A 304 -3.27 5.68 13.93
C ALA A 304 -4.26 5.97 12.79
N GLY A 305 -4.22 5.15 11.75
CA GLY A 305 -5.05 5.27 10.57
C GLY A 305 -6.03 4.11 10.43
N TYR A 306 -7.17 4.40 9.80
CA TYR A 306 -8.13 3.40 9.37
C TYR A 306 -8.65 3.77 7.98
N ASP A 307 -8.46 2.83 7.04
CA ASP A 307 -8.98 2.91 5.67
C ASP A 307 -10.12 1.90 5.51
N TRP A 308 -11.18 2.32 4.84
CA TRP A 308 -12.30 1.48 4.46
C TRP A 308 -12.61 1.67 2.98
N GLY A 309 -12.61 0.57 2.22
CA GLY A 309 -12.90 0.54 0.79
C GLY A 309 -14.24 -0.12 0.48
N ASN A 310 -14.77 0.12 -0.73
CA ASN A 310 -16.05 -0.44 -1.15
C ASN A 310 -15.95 -1.93 -1.55
N GLU A 311 -14.77 -2.44 -1.86
CA GLU A 311 -14.48 -3.86 -2.15
C GLU A 311 -14.17 -4.65 -0.86
N GLU A 312 -14.99 -4.44 0.20
CA GLU A 312 -14.84 -5.07 1.52
C GLU A 312 -13.42 -5.00 2.12
N ARG A 313 -12.69 -3.94 1.75
CA ARG A 313 -11.36 -3.65 2.25
C ARG A 313 -11.43 -2.90 3.58
N SER A 314 -10.62 -3.32 4.53
CA SER A 314 -10.31 -2.54 5.73
C SER A 314 -8.82 -2.60 6.05
N ALA A 315 -8.23 -1.46 6.44
CA ALA A 315 -6.83 -1.40 6.84
C ALA A 315 -6.68 -0.56 8.10
N VAL A 316 -5.88 -1.06 9.04
CA VAL A 316 -5.45 -0.33 10.24
C VAL A 316 -3.97 -0.09 10.14
N SER A 317 -3.52 1.12 10.47
CA SER A 317 -2.10 1.46 10.51
C SER A 317 -1.74 2.20 11.78
N VAL A 318 -0.51 2.05 12.23
CA VAL A 318 0.11 2.84 13.32
C VAL A 318 1.45 3.34 12.83
N GLN A 319 1.74 4.59 13.10
CA GLN A 319 2.96 5.28 12.68
C GLN A 319 3.57 6.00 13.87
N LEU A 320 4.88 5.85 14.05
CA LEU A 320 5.68 6.61 15.00
C LEU A 320 6.78 7.31 14.23
N HIS A 321 6.90 8.63 14.39
CA HIS A 321 7.93 9.39 13.70
C HIS A 321 8.69 10.34 14.61
N ALA A 322 9.91 10.64 14.19
CA ALA A 322 10.74 11.67 14.78
C ALA A 322 11.35 12.54 13.67
N LYS A 323 11.43 13.85 13.92
CA LYS A 323 12.06 14.82 13.02
C LYS A 323 12.98 15.73 13.81
N TYR A 324 14.14 16.03 13.22
CA TYR A 324 15.08 17.04 13.71
C TYR A 324 15.33 18.09 12.63
N ALA A 325 15.03 19.35 12.95
CA ALA A 325 15.26 20.51 12.08
C ALA A 325 16.59 21.19 12.46
N PHE A 326 17.35 21.70 11.47
CA PHE A 326 18.64 22.38 11.71
C PHE A 326 18.90 23.54 10.75
#